data_77d9360066f4df792d222fd9733ebb59
#
_entry.id   77d9360066f4df792d222fd9733ebb59
#
_cell.length_a   1.000
_cell.length_b   1.000
_cell.length_c   1.000
_cell.angle_alpha   90.00
_cell.angle_beta   90.00
_cell.angle_gamma   90.00
#
_symmetry.space_group_name_H-M   'P 1'
#
loop_
_entity.id
_entity.type
_entity.pdbx_description
1 polymer ?
#
loop_
_entity_poly.entity_id
_entity_poly.type
_entity_poly.pdbx_seq_one_letter_code
_entity_poly.pdbx_strand_id
1 'polypeptide(L)'
;MRLSGRVAVVTGGASGIGRALARRAVAEGAAGVVVADLDGAGAEAVAGELGPAAVGIGCDVSSETVLRGVLSAAEGAFGPVDAFFANAGIVAGAGEDTPDDTWDRALAVNLRAHIVAARLLVPGWLERGSGCFVVTASAAGLLTQIGVAPYAVTKHAAVAFAEWLSVTYGDRGIHVACVCPMGVDTPMLAGGMETAAAESVRSAGAVLSPDDVAAAVVEGLAEERFLILPHPEVLEYWRRKTSDYDRWLAGMRRLRRAVESPATEDRRPGGRGGRADQHRQR
;
A
#
# COMPACT_ATOMS: atom_id res chain seq x y z
N MET A 1 10.66 -9.09 14.75
CA MET A 1 9.59 -10.01 15.26
C MET A 1 9.34 -11.13 14.25
N ARG A 2 9.06 -12.38 14.70
CA ARG A 2 8.65 -13.52 13.84
C ARG A 2 7.17 -13.80 13.99
N LEU A 3 6.50 -14.22 12.91
CA LEU A 3 5.06 -14.50 12.90
C LEU A 3 4.70 -15.91 13.42
N SER A 4 5.65 -16.81 13.51
CA SER A 4 5.43 -18.18 14.03
C SER A 4 4.81 -18.16 15.41
N GLY A 5 3.68 -18.88 15.58
CA GLY A 5 2.91 -18.96 16.82
C GLY A 5 2.15 -17.69 17.21
N ARG A 6 2.07 -16.69 16.33
CA ARG A 6 1.41 -15.40 16.57
C ARG A 6 0.04 -15.33 15.93
N VAL A 7 -0.84 -14.54 16.53
CA VAL A 7 -2.15 -14.21 15.97
C VAL A 7 -2.05 -12.90 15.19
N ALA A 8 -2.39 -12.92 13.92
CA ALA A 8 -2.30 -11.78 13.02
C ALA A 8 -3.68 -11.37 12.46
N VAL A 9 -3.91 -10.07 12.36
CA VAL A 9 -5.05 -9.49 11.62
C VAL A 9 -4.52 -8.72 10.43
N VAL A 10 -5.05 -9.01 9.23
CA VAL A 10 -4.67 -8.35 7.99
C VAL A 10 -5.89 -7.66 7.40
N THR A 11 -5.88 -6.33 7.33
CA THR A 11 -6.95 -5.54 6.68
C THR A 11 -6.67 -5.38 5.20
N GLY A 12 -7.72 -5.31 4.36
CA GLY A 12 -7.58 -5.34 2.90
C GLY A 12 -7.04 -6.69 2.42
N GLY A 13 -7.46 -7.77 3.08
CA GLY A 13 -6.90 -9.10 2.93
C GLY A 13 -7.47 -9.94 1.78
N ALA A 14 -8.55 -9.49 1.13
CA ALA A 14 -9.17 -10.23 0.03
C ALA A 14 -8.37 -10.19 -1.27
N SER A 15 -7.45 -9.24 -1.44
CA SER A 15 -6.69 -9.08 -2.68
C SER A 15 -5.28 -8.51 -2.48
N GLY A 16 -4.49 -8.47 -3.55
CA GLY A 16 -3.23 -7.76 -3.63
C GLY A 16 -2.26 -8.07 -2.48
N ILE A 17 -1.65 -7.03 -1.94
CA ILE A 17 -0.65 -7.13 -0.86
C ILE A 17 -1.25 -7.78 0.40
N GLY A 18 -2.48 -7.45 0.77
CA GLY A 18 -3.13 -8.00 1.96
C GLY A 18 -3.32 -9.51 1.87
N ARG A 19 -3.81 -10.01 0.74
CA ARG A 19 -3.92 -11.47 0.49
C ARG A 19 -2.55 -12.15 0.57
N ALA A 20 -1.53 -11.55 -0.03
CA ALA A 20 -0.17 -12.10 0.02
C ALA A 20 0.40 -12.11 1.45
N LEU A 21 0.15 -11.04 2.24
CA LEU A 21 0.54 -10.99 3.65
C LEU A 21 -0.16 -12.06 4.49
N ALA A 22 -1.46 -12.28 4.29
CA ALA A 22 -2.21 -13.32 4.99
C ALA A 22 -1.69 -14.72 4.66
N ARG A 23 -1.46 -15.03 3.37
CA ARG A 23 -0.85 -16.28 2.91
C ARG A 23 0.54 -16.48 3.52
N ARG A 24 1.35 -15.42 3.47
CA ARG A 24 2.71 -15.49 4.02
C ARG A 24 2.70 -15.68 5.53
N ALA A 25 1.79 -15.03 6.28
CA ALA A 25 1.69 -15.23 7.73
C ALA A 25 1.38 -16.68 8.10
N VAL A 26 0.44 -17.34 7.39
CA VAL A 26 0.15 -18.75 7.57
C VAL A 26 1.38 -19.61 7.23
N ALA A 27 2.06 -19.34 6.12
CA ALA A 27 3.26 -20.07 5.71
C ALA A 27 4.43 -19.93 6.71
N GLU A 28 4.52 -18.80 7.42
CA GLU A 28 5.48 -18.59 8.52
C GLU A 28 5.07 -19.26 9.84
N GLY A 29 3.94 -19.98 9.86
CA GLY A 29 3.47 -20.71 11.02
C GLY A 29 2.72 -19.83 12.04
N ALA A 30 2.01 -18.80 11.62
CA ALA A 30 1.10 -18.04 12.49
C ALA A 30 0.09 -18.99 13.16
N ALA A 31 -0.23 -18.76 14.43
CA ALA A 31 -1.22 -19.53 15.16
C ALA A 31 -2.64 -19.26 14.67
N GLY A 32 -2.89 -18.04 14.18
CA GLY A 32 -4.15 -17.66 13.57
C GLY A 32 -4.00 -16.40 12.72
N VAL A 33 -4.74 -16.33 11.61
CA VAL A 33 -4.79 -15.17 10.73
C VAL A 33 -6.23 -14.77 10.46
N VAL A 34 -6.57 -13.53 10.78
CA VAL A 34 -7.85 -12.95 10.38
C VAL A 34 -7.65 -12.15 9.11
N VAL A 35 -8.33 -12.57 8.05
CA VAL A 35 -8.41 -11.88 6.76
C VAL A 35 -9.62 -10.96 6.81
N ALA A 36 -9.39 -9.65 6.96
CA ALA A 36 -10.45 -8.66 7.07
C ALA A 36 -10.50 -7.79 5.81
N ASP A 37 -11.67 -7.67 5.17
CA ASP A 37 -11.84 -6.85 3.97
C ASP A 37 -13.26 -6.30 3.87
N LEU A 38 -13.45 -5.19 3.15
CA LEU A 38 -14.78 -4.69 2.80
C LEU A 38 -15.54 -5.72 1.95
N ASP A 39 -14.83 -6.43 1.07
CA ASP A 39 -15.32 -7.63 0.39
C ASP A 39 -15.25 -8.84 1.32
N GLY A 40 -16.30 -9.02 2.12
CA GLY A 40 -16.40 -10.13 3.07
C GLY A 40 -16.35 -11.50 2.39
N ALA A 41 -16.99 -11.66 1.24
CA ALA A 41 -16.97 -12.92 0.49
C ALA A 41 -15.57 -13.25 -0.03
N GLY A 42 -14.83 -12.25 -0.52
CA GLY A 42 -13.43 -12.39 -0.92
C GLY A 42 -12.53 -12.74 0.26
N ALA A 43 -12.77 -12.14 1.44
CA ALA A 43 -12.02 -12.45 2.66
C ALA A 43 -12.26 -13.90 3.11
N GLU A 44 -13.50 -14.36 3.08
CA GLU A 44 -13.88 -15.76 3.40
C GLU A 44 -13.24 -16.76 2.41
N ALA A 45 -13.26 -16.42 1.11
CA ALA A 45 -12.62 -17.26 0.08
C ALA A 45 -11.11 -17.41 0.33
N VAL A 46 -10.41 -16.29 0.61
CA VAL A 46 -8.97 -16.33 0.94
C VAL A 46 -8.72 -17.13 2.21
N ALA A 47 -9.51 -16.95 3.26
CA ALA A 47 -9.38 -17.74 4.49
C ALA A 47 -9.62 -19.22 4.24
N GLY A 48 -10.60 -19.60 3.39
CA GLY A 48 -10.86 -20.97 2.98
C GLY A 48 -9.67 -21.61 2.26
N GLU A 49 -8.96 -20.86 1.41
CA GLU A 49 -7.72 -21.33 0.77
C GLU A 49 -6.59 -21.58 1.81
N LEU A 50 -6.55 -20.79 2.87
CA LEU A 50 -5.53 -20.88 3.91
C LEU A 50 -5.78 -21.98 4.95
N GLY A 51 -7.00 -22.52 4.99
CA GLY A 51 -7.40 -23.59 5.88
C GLY A 51 -7.67 -23.15 7.34
N PRO A 52 -7.62 -24.08 8.30
CA PRO A 52 -8.13 -23.86 9.64
C PRO A 52 -7.37 -22.80 10.46
N ALA A 53 -6.20 -22.39 10.02
CA ALA A 53 -5.42 -21.32 10.63
C ALA A 53 -5.90 -19.91 10.22
N ALA A 54 -6.97 -19.79 9.42
CA ALA A 54 -7.45 -18.50 8.96
C ALA A 54 -8.98 -18.37 9.07
N VAL A 55 -9.44 -17.13 9.31
CA VAL A 55 -10.86 -16.74 9.28
C VAL A 55 -11.03 -15.47 8.45
N GLY A 56 -12.01 -15.48 7.55
CA GLY A 56 -12.40 -14.33 6.74
C GLY A 56 -13.54 -13.54 7.38
N ILE A 57 -13.43 -12.20 7.41
CA ILE A 57 -14.44 -11.34 8.02
C ILE A 57 -14.65 -10.08 7.17
N GLY A 58 -15.92 -9.77 6.87
CA GLY A 58 -16.32 -8.50 6.27
C GLY A 58 -16.02 -7.31 7.20
N CYS A 59 -15.23 -6.34 6.74
CA CYS A 59 -14.76 -5.24 7.57
C CYS A 59 -14.66 -3.92 6.78
N ASP A 60 -15.53 -2.97 7.11
CA ASP A 60 -15.27 -1.57 6.81
C ASP A 60 -14.34 -0.99 7.87
N VAL A 61 -13.07 -0.81 7.53
CA VAL A 61 -12.04 -0.28 8.45
C VAL A 61 -12.30 1.16 8.88
N SER A 62 -13.15 1.92 8.18
CA SER A 62 -13.53 3.28 8.56
C SER A 62 -14.47 3.31 9.77
N SER A 63 -15.10 2.18 10.11
CA SER A 63 -15.99 2.02 11.25
C SER A 63 -15.25 1.43 12.46
N GLU A 64 -15.12 2.22 13.52
CA GLU A 64 -14.51 1.74 14.79
C GLU A 64 -15.27 0.55 15.36
N THR A 65 -16.61 0.56 15.30
CA THR A 65 -17.45 -0.53 15.82
C THR A 65 -17.18 -1.84 15.08
N VAL A 66 -17.08 -1.78 13.74
CA VAL A 66 -16.78 -2.96 12.92
C VAL A 66 -15.37 -3.48 13.20
N LEU A 67 -14.39 -2.58 13.26
CA LEU A 67 -13.00 -2.96 13.54
C LEU A 67 -12.85 -3.59 14.92
N ARG A 68 -13.54 -3.08 15.93
CA ARG A 68 -13.60 -3.68 17.28
C ARG A 68 -14.21 -5.09 17.25
N GLY A 69 -15.27 -5.29 16.45
CA GLY A 69 -15.86 -6.62 16.23
C GLY A 69 -14.89 -7.61 15.61
N VAL A 70 -14.10 -7.17 14.61
CA VAL A 70 -13.05 -8.00 13.99
C VAL A 70 -11.98 -8.42 15.01
N LEU A 71 -11.51 -7.49 15.86
CA LEU A 71 -10.53 -7.80 16.89
C LEU A 71 -11.09 -8.79 17.91
N SER A 72 -12.33 -8.59 18.36
CA SER A 72 -13.00 -9.53 19.30
C SER A 72 -13.18 -10.92 18.67
N ALA A 73 -13.51 -11.00 17.39
CA ALA A 73 -13.62 -12.28 16.68
C ALA A 73 -12.25 -12.97 16.55
N ALA A 74 -11.17 -12.21 16.28
CA ALA A 74 -9.81 -12.72 16.26
C ALA A 74 -9.42 -13.31 17.61
N GLU A 75 -9.69 -12.59 18.70
CA GLU A 75 -9.40 -13.04 20.07
C GLU A 75 -10.20 -14.28 20.46
N GLY A 76 -11.46 -14.35 20.04
CA GLY A 76 -12.32 -15.51 20.28
C GLY A 76 -11.90 -16.76 19.51
N ALA A 77 -11.36 -16.60 18.31
CA ALA A 77 -10.95 -17.72 17.44
C ALA A 77 -9.53 -18.24 17.77
N PHE A 78 -8.58 -17.34 18.04
CA PHE A 78 -7.16 -17.67 18.09
C PHE A 78 -6.42 -17.16 19.33
N GLY A 79 -7.08 -16.37 20.16
CA GLY A 79 -6.45 -15.70 21.30
C GLY A 79 -5.97 -14.28 20.97
N PRO A 80 -5.23 -13.65 21.89
CA PRO A 80 -4.85 -12.24 21.79
C PRO A 80 -4.12 -11.90 20.50
N VAL A 81 -4.54 -10.82 19.83
CA VAL A 81 -3.89 -10.33 18.61
C VAL A 81 -2.46 -9.86 18.94
N ASP A 82 -1.48 -10.43 18.25
CA ASP A 82 -0.05 -10.10 18.39
C ASP A 82 0.44 -9.14 17.29
N ALA A 83 -0.08 -9.29 16.05
CA ALA A 83 0.30 -8.50 14.92
C ALA A 83 -0.92 -7.95 14.20
N PHE A 84 -0.87 -6.66 13.83
CA PHE A 84 -1.91 -6.01 13.05
C PHE A 84 -1.30 -5.38 11.79
N PHE A 85 -1.75 -5.84 10.63
CA PHE A 85 -1.37 -5.30 9.33
C PHE A 85 -2.44 -4.30 8.88
N ALA A 86 -2.20 -3.03 9.14
CA ALA A 86 -3.00 -1.91 8.66
C ALA A 86 -2.71 -1.70 7.17
N ASN A 87 -3.25 -2.60 6.33
CA ASN A 87 -2.97 -2.67 4.91
C ASN A 87 -4.11 -2.13 4.04
N ALA A 88 -5.35 -2.17 4.50
CA ALA A 88 -6.48 -1.60 3.76
C ALA A 88 -6.19 -0.17 3.32
N GLY A 89 -6.49 0.14 2.07
CA GLY A 89 -6.26 1.46 1.51
C GLY A 89 -6.97 1.64 0.17
N ILE A 90 -7.24 2.87 -0.17
CA ILE A 90 -7.87 3.25 -1.43
C ILE A 90 -7.06 4.33 -2.14
N VAL A 91 -7.19 4.36 -3.45
CA VAL A 91 -6.83 5.49 -4.31
C VAL A 91 -8.14 6.13 -4.73
N ALA A 92 -8.31 7.41 -4.45
CA ALA A 92 -9.54 8.13 -4.78
C ALA A 92 -9.24 9.60 -5.06
N GLY A 93 -10.05 10.20 -5.93
CA GLY A 93 -9.90 11.58 -6.34
C GLY A 93 -8.72 11.83 -7.28
N ALA A 94 -8.51 13.08 -7.60
CA ALA A 94 -7.44 13.54 -8.48
C ALA A 94 -6.71 14.75 -7.87
N GLY A 95 -7.08 15.97 -8.23
CA GLY A 95 -6.46 17.23 -7.80
C GLY A 95 -7.15 17.90 -6.62
N GLU A 96 -6.99 19.21 -6.57
CA GLU A 96 -7.56 20.11 -5.54
C GLU A 96 -9.07 20.21 -5.62
N ASP A 97 -9.67 19.93 -6.77
CA ASP A 97 -11.11 19.95 -7.03
C ASP A 97 -11.81 18.62 -6.65
N THR A 98 -11.06 17.66 -6.07
CA THR A 98 -11.66 16.43 -5.55
C THR A 98 -12.72 16.76 -4.49
N PRO A 99 -13.95 16.20 -4.61
CA PRO A 99 -15.02 16.43 -3.64
C PRO A 99 -14.65 16.08 -2.20
N ASP A 100 -15.19 16.83 -1.24
CA ASP A 100 -14.89 16.67 0.19
C ASP A 100 -15.20 15.26 0.71
N ASP A 101 -16.29 14.64 0.28
CA ASP A 101 -16.68 13.29 0.65
C ASP A 101 -15.63 12.24 0.19
N THR A 102 -15.00 12.48 -0.94
CA THR A 102 -13.90 11.65 -1.45
C THR A 102 -12.63 11.84 -0.63
N TRP A 103 -12.31 13.08 -0.22
CA TRP A 103 -11.24 13.38 0.73
C TRP A 103 -11.49 12.72 2.07
N ASP A 104 -12.69 12.88 2.63
CA ASP A 104 -13.09 12.29 3.91
C ASP A 104 -12.96 10.76 3.89
N ARG A 105 -13.39 10.12 2.80
CA ARG A 105 -13.25 8.68 2.63
C ARG A 105 -11.79 8.25 2.55
N ALA A 106 -10.95 8.96 1.80
CA ALA A 106 -9.52 8.67 1.71
C ALA A 106 -8.84 8.80 3.08
N LEU A 107 -9.15 9.85 3.84
CA LEU A 107 -8.66 10.07 5.20
C LEU A 107 -9.17 8.99 6.17
N ALA A 108 -10.44 8.62 6.07
CA ALA A 108 -11.04 7.60 6.94
C ALA A 108 -10.37 6.25 6.77
N VAL A 109 -10.16 5.81 5.52
CA VAL A 109 -9.59 4.49 5.22
C VAL A 109 -8.07 4.49 5.36
N ASN A 110 -7.35 5.41 4.72
CA ASN A 110 -5.90 5.36 4.62
C ASN A 110 -5.15 5.85 5.86
N LEU A 111 -5.84 6.55 6.77
CA LEU A 111 -5.22 7.14 7.97
C LEU A 111 -6.01 6.85 9.25
N ARG A 112 -7.28 7.30 9.33
CA ARG A 112 -8.05 7.21 10.58
C ARG A 112 -8.22 5.77 11.04
N ALA A 113 -8.40 4.82 10.11
CA ALA A 113 -8.45 3.39 10.41
C ALA A 113 -7.20 2.89 11.15
N HIS A 114 -6.02 3.36 10.75
CA HIS A 114 -4.75 3.02 11.44
C HIS A 114 -4.73 3.57 12.87
N ILE A 115 -5.18 4.83 13.05
CA ILE A 115 -5.26 5.48 14.36
C ILE A 115 -6.23 4.71 15.29
N VAL A 116 -7.39 4.33 14.76
CA VAL A 116 -8.39 3.57 15.50
C VAL A 116 -7.85 2.20 15.89
N ALA A 117 -7.26 1.45 14.97
CA ALA A 117 -6.66 0.16 15.25
C ALA A 117 -5.59 0.24 16.33
N ALA A 118 -4.68 1.21 16.25
CA ALA A 118 -3.66 1.42 17.28
C ALA A 118 -4.27 1.74 18.66
N ARG A 119 -5.31 2.60 18.70
CA ARG A 119 -6.03 2.93 19.94
C ARG A 119 -6.64 1.69 20.61
N LEU A 120 -7.13 0.73 19.82
CA LEU A 120 -7.74 -0.49 20.31
C LEU A 120 -6.71 -1.53 20.77
N LEU A 121 -5.55 -1.60 20.15
CA LEU A 121 -4.57 -2.67 20.36
C LEU A 121 -3.43 -2.29 21.32
N VAL A 122 -2.94 -1.05 21.22
CA VAL A 122 -1.76 -0.61 21.97
C VAL A 122 -1.91 -0.78 23.50
N PRO A 123 -3.05 -0.47 24.16
CA PRO A 123 -3.18 -0.68 25.60
C PRO A 123 -2.90 -2.13 26.03
N GLY A 124 -3.54 -3.10 25.38
CA GLY A 124 -3.32 -4.51 25.71
C GLY A 124 -1.91 -5.00 25.35
N TRP A 125 -1.30 -4.46 24.30
CA TRP A 125 0.10 -4.77 23.97
C TRP A 125 1.09 -4.22 24.99
N LEU A 126 0.83 -3.01 25.52
CA LEU A 126 1.66 -2.42 26.59
C LEU A 126 1.58 -3.23 27.88
N GLU A 127 0.41 -3.76 28.25
CA GLU A 127 0.25 -4.64 29.41
C GLU A 127 1.03 -5.95 29.24
N ARG A 128 1.09 -6.50 28.00
CA ARG A 128 1.84 -7.72 27.71
C ARG A 128 3.32 -7.46 27.40
N GLY A 129 3.73 -6.21 27.19
CA GLY A 129 5.08 -5.85 26.77
C GLY A 129 5.43 -6.37 25.35
N SER A 130 4.43 -6.66 24.52
CA SER A 130 4.65 -7.22 23.17
C SER A 130 3.50 -6.90 22.22
N GLY A 131 3.81 -6.43 21.02
CA GLY A 131 2.88 -6.20 19.93
C GLY A 131 3.58 -5.78 18.66
N CYS A 132 2.91 -5.91 17.52
CA CYS A 132 3.44 -5.52 16.22
C CYS A 132 2.40 -4.76 15.39
N PHE A 133 2.71 -3.54 14.98
CA PHE A 133 1.86 -2.72 14.13
C PHE A 133 2.54 -2.46 12.79
N VAL A 134 2.00 -3.00 11.71
CA VAL A 134 2.54 -2.85 10.35
C VAL A 134 1.63 -1.95 9.54
N VAL A 135 2.17 -0.82 9.08
CA VAL A 135 1.43 0.13 8.22
C VAL A 135 1.86 -0.06 6.78
N THR A 136 0.94 -0.42 5.90
CA THR A 136 1.16 -0.36 4.45
C THR A 136 0.92 1.07 3.96
N ALA A 137 1.98 1.88 3.99
CA ALA A 137 1.98 3.21 3.43
C ALA A 137 2.14 3.16 1.89
N SER A 138 3.16 3.78 1.33
CA SER A 138 3.53 3.78 -0.09
C SER A 138 4.82 4.58 -0.26
N ALA A 139 5.55 4.37 -1.34
CA ALA A 139 6.58 5.31 -1.79
C ALA A 139 6.01 6.74 -1.96
N ALA A 140 4.72 6.86 -2.28
CA ALA A 140 3.99 8.13 -2.30
C ALA A 140 4.01 8.87 -0.96
N GLY A 141 4.13 8.16 0.16
CA GLY A 141 4.24 8.73 1.50
C GLY A 141 5.61 9.32 1.81
N LEU A 142 6.64 8.95 1.07
CA LEU A 142 8.00 9.49 1.17
C LEU A 142 8.30 10.50 0.06
N LEU A 143 7.79 10.24 -1.13
CA LEU A 143 8.11 10.99 -2.34
C LEU A 143 7.01 12.01 -2.71
N THR A 144 5.94 11.56 -3.20
CA THR A 144 4.63 12.13 -3.55
C THR A 144 3.98 11.25 -4.62
N GLN A 145 2.74 11.58 -5.06
CA GLN A 145 2.06 10.91 -6.16
C GLN A 145 1.56 11.94 -7.17
N ILE A 146 1.92 11.78 -8.44
CA ILE A 146 1.38 12.60 -9.54
C ILE A 146 -0.08 12.20 -9.75
N GLY A 147 -0.95 13.20 -9.92
CA GLY A 147 -2.34 13.03 -10.34
C GLY A 147 -3.32 12.62 -9.24
N VAL A 148 -2.88 12.30 -8.01
CA VAL A 148 -3.79 11.89 -6.92
C VAL A 148 -3.39 12.53 -5.59
N ALA A 149 -3.90 13.74 -5.35
CA ALA A 149 -3.58 14.51 -4.15
C ALA A 149 -4.04 13.85 -2.85
N PRO A 150 -5.28 13.32 -2.73
CA PRO A 150 -5.71 12.65 -1.49
C PRO A 150 -4.84 11.45 -1.12
N TYR A 151 -4.40 10.69 -2.12
CA TYR A 151 -3.51 9.55 -1.89
C TYR A 151 -2.14 10.00 -1.38
N ALA A 152 -1.51 10.98 -2.03
CA ALA A 152 -0.22 11.52 -1.59
C ALA A 152 -0.28 12.03 -0.15
N VAL A 153 -1.30 12.82 0.20
CA VAL A 153 -1.49 13.40 1.53
C VAL A 153 -1.70 12.30 2.57
N THR A 154 -2.63 11.37 2.33
CA THR A 154 -2.95 10.32 3.30
C THR A 154 -1.80 9.35 3.51
N LYS A 155 -1.01 9.03 2.48
CA LYS A 155 0.16 8.16 2.63
C LYS A 155 1.34 8.84 3.34
N HIS A 156 1.54 10.16 3.18
CA HIS A 156 2.48 10.91 4.04
C HIS A 156 2.02 10.91 5.50
N ALA A 157 0.73 11.12 5.75
CA ALA A 157 0.18 11.08 7.10
C ALA A 157 0.28 9.68 7.74
N ALA A 158 0.12 8.61 6.96
CA ALA A 158 0.30 7.23 7.43
C ALA A 158 1.77 6.95 7.84
N VAL A 159 2.76 7.43 7.07
CA VAL A 159 4.18 7.36 7.45
C VAL A 159 4.41 8.10 8.76
N ALA A 160 3.97 9.35 8.86
CA ALA A 160 4.15 10.17 10.06
C ALA A 160 3.49 9.54 11.29
N PHE A 161 2.32 8.91 11.14
CA PHE A 161 1.66 8.20 12.22
C PHE A 161 2.44 6.95 12.66
N ALA A 162 2.97 6.18 11.71
CA ALA A 162 3.83 5.02 12.01
C ALA A 162 5.11 5.44 12.74
N GLU A 163 5.76 6.53 12.31
CA GLU A 163 6.94 7.11 12.99
C GLU A 163 6.61 7.50 14.42
N TRP A 164 5.50 8.22 14.62
CA TRP A 164 5.06 8.64 15.94
C TRP A 164 4.82 7.44 16.87
N LEU A 165 4.15 6.39 16.38
CA LEU A 165 3.93 5.15 17.15
C LEU A 165 5.26 4.50 17.53
N SER A 166 6.20 4.39 16.58
CA SER A 166 7.51 3.79 16.80
C SER A 166 8.32 4.56 17.86
N VAL A 167 8.37 5.88 17.77
CA VAL A 167 9.05 6.76 18.74
C VAL A 167 8.41 6.67 20.12
N THR A 168 7.07 6.54 20.18
CA THR A 168 6.34 6.60 21.44
C THR A 168 6.37 5.26 22.20
N TYR A 169 6.34 4.14 21.48
CA TYR A 169 6.11 2.82 22.08
C TYR A 169 7.19 1.78 21.79
N GLY A 170 8.18 2.09 20.93
CA GLY A 170 9.23 1.15 20.52
C GLY A 170 9.99 0.57 21.72
N ASP A 171 10.41 1.40 22.66
CA ASP A 171 11.13 0.99 23.88
C ASP A 171 10.23 0.25 24.89
N ARG A 172 8.94 0.11 24.60
CA ARG A 172 7.94 -0.54 25.44
C ARG A 172 7.46 -1.88 24.89
N GLY A 173 8.25 -2.49 23.99
CA GLY A 173 7.98 -3.82 23.43
C GLY A 173 7.01 -3.82 22.24
N ILE A 174 6.67 -2.65 21.67
CA ILE A 174 5.81 -2.56 20.49
C ILE A 174 6.65 -2.31 19.26
N HIS A 175 6.77 -3.32 18.40
CA HIS A 175 7.42 -3.17 17.11
C HIS A 175 6.48 -2.48 16.11
N VAL A 176 6.96 -1.43 15.46
CA VAL A 176 6.21 -0.74 14.40
C VAL A 176 7.01 -0.81 13.11
N ALA A 177 6.36 -1.22 12.03
CA ALA A 177 6.95 -1.24 10.70
C ALA A 177 6.10 -0.43 9.72
N CYS A 178 6.77 0.31 8.84
CA CYS A 178 6.17 1.10 7.78
C CYS A 178 6.64 0.58 6.42
N VAL A 179 5.73 -0.02 5.65
CA VAL A 179 6.00 -0.59 4.34
C VAL A 179 5.69 0.46 3.29
N CYS A 180 6.68 0.81 2.48
CA CYS A 180 6.56 1.84 1.45
C CYS A 180 6.84 1.26 0.05
N PRO A 181 5.94 0.45 -0.51
CA PRO A 181 6.07 -0.09 -1.85
C PRO A 181 5.83 0.99 -2.91
N MET A 182 6.37 0.78 -4.12
CA MET A 182 6.10 1.57 -5.31
C MET A 182 5.08 0.85 -6.19
N GLY A 183 5.40 0.47 -7.42
CA GLY A 183 4.50 -0.29 -8.30
C GLY A 183 4.33 -1.74 -7.87
N VAL A 184 3.11 -2.17 -7.57
CA VAL A 184 2.80 -3.57 -7.24
C VAL A 184 1.63 -4.03 -8.11
N ASP A 185 1.74 -5.23 -8.67
CA ASP A 185 0.70 -5.82 -9.53
C ASP A 185 -0.53 -6.21 -8.71
N THR A 186 -1.45 -5.27 -8.60
CA THR A 186 -2.66 -5.35 -7.79
C THR A 186 -3.85 -4.77 -8.54
N PRO A 187 -5.09 -5.10 -8.16
CA PRO A 187 -6.28 -4.45 -8.71
C PRO A 187 -6.23 -2.91 -8.59
N MET A 188 -5.61 -2.39 -7.54
CA MET A 188 -5.44 -0.95 -7.34
C MET A 188 -4.61 -0.31 -8.46
N LEU A 189 -3.50 -0.92 -8.89
CA LEU A 189 -2.67 -0.42 -9.98
C LEU A 189 -3.30 -0.68 -11.35
N ALA A 190 -4.04 -1.80 -11.49
CA ALA A 190 -4.64 -2.21 -12.77
C ALA A 190 -5.84 -1.35 -13.18
N GLY A 191 -6.65 -0.89 -12.23
CA GLY A 191 -7.88 -0.17 -12.52
C GLY A 191 -8.28 0.91 -11.51
N GLY A 192 -7.54 1.06 -10.42
CA GLY A 192 -7.85 2.00 -9.34
C GLY A 192 -7.19 3.38 -9.50
N MET A 193 -6.27 3.55 -10.43
CA MET A 193 -5.54 4.82 -10.66
C MET A 193 -5.84 5.39 -12.05
N GLU A 194 -5.94 6.71 -12.16
CA GLU A 194 -5.98 7.38 -13.46
C GLU A 194 -4.72 7.06 -14.29
N THR A 195 -4.84 7.08 -15.63
CA THR A 195 -3.80 6.65 -16.56
C THR A 195 -2.46 7.32 -16.29
N ALA A 196 -2.43 8.66 -16.10
CA ALA A 196 -1.19 9.41 -15.84
C ALA A 196 -0.55 9.03 -14.50
N ALA A 197 -1.36 8.80 -13.46
CA ALA A 197 -0.87 8.36 -12.16
C ALA A 197 -0.27 6.95 -12.23
N ALA A 198 -0.96 6.01 -12.88
CA ALA A 198 -0.48 4.65 -13.08
C ALA A 198 0.80 4.62 -13.94
N GLU A 199 0.88 5.44 -15.00
CA GLU A 199 2.07 5.56 -15.84
C GLU A 199 3.26 6.13 -15.08
N SER A 200 3.04 7.13 -14.22
CA SER A 200 4.10 7.68 -13.38
C SER A 200 4.70 6.62 -12.43
N VAL A 201 3.88 5.68 -11.97
CA VAL A 201 4.34 4.56 -11.12
C VAL A 201 5.10 3.52 -11.94
N ARG A 202 4.56 3.13 -13.11
CA ARG A 202 5.22 2.14 -13.99
C ARG A 202 6.55 2.62 -14.57
N SER A 203 6.66 3.91 -14.86
CA SER A 203 7.91 4.51 -15.38
C SER A 203 8.98 4.72 -14.30
N ALA A 204 8.62 4.66 -13.03
CA ALA A 204 9.54 4.92 -11.93
C ALA A 204 10.41 3.71 -11.55
N GLY A 205 10.02 2.48 -11.90
CA GLY A 205 10.77 1.26 -11.57
C GLY A 205 10.01 -0.02 -11.90
N ALA A 206 10.50 -1.15 -11.43
CA ALA A 206 9.87 -2.44 -11.61
C ALA A 206 8.49 -2.49 -10.93
N VAL A 207 7.57 -3.26 -11.52
CA VAL A 207 6.31 -3.63 -10.86
C VAL A 207 6.52 -4.99 -10.18
N LEU A 208 6.49 -5.00 -8.86
CA LEU A 208 6.67 -6.21 -8.06
C LEU A 208 5.37 -7.01 -7.95
N SER A 209 5.48 -8.31 -7.69
CA SER A 209 4.33 -9.11 -7.28
C SER A 209 3.94 -8.80 -5.83
N PRO A 210 2.67 -9.01 -5.43
CA PRO A 210 2.26 -8.94 -4.04
C PRO A 210 3.06 -9.88 -3.12
N ASP A 211 3.45 -11.05 -3.63
CA ASP A 211 4.24 -12.04 -2.88
C ASP A 211 5.67 -11.54 -2.60
N ASP A 212 6.30 -10.81 -3.54
CA ASP A 212 7.61 -10.18 -3.30
C ASP A 212 7.51 -9.13 -2.18
N VAL A 213 6.44 -8.34 -2.17
CA VAL A 213 6.19 -7.37 -1.09
C VAL A 213 6.00 -8.07 0.25
N ALA A 214 5.20 -9.14 0.30
CA ALA A 214 4.97 -9.91 1.52
C ALA A 214 6.27 -10.57 2.03
N ALA A 215 7.12 -11.05 1.14
CA ALA A 215 8.45 -11.58 1.49
C ALA A 215 9.33 -10.50 2.13
N ALA A 216 9.43 -9.33 1.50
CA ALA A 216 10.19 -8.19 2.05
C ALA A 216 9.66 -7.73 3.42
N VAL A 217 8.34 -7.79 3.64
CA VAL A 217 7.72 -7.45 4.93
C VAL A 217 8.15 -8.43 6.00
N VAL A 218 8.04 -9.74 5.76
CA VAL A 218 8.40 -10.76 6.76
C VAL A 218 9.89 -10.71 7.09
N GLU A 219 10.75 -10.51 6.09
CA GLU A 219 12.19 -10.29 6.30
C GLU A 219 12.44 -9.06 7.18
N GLY A 220 11.81 -7.91 6.83
CA GLY A 220 11.94 -6.68 7.60
C GLY A 220 11.44 -6.81 9.03
N LEU A 221 10.35 -7.55 9.27
CA LEU A 221 9.86 -7.84 10.61
C LEU A 221 10.83 -8.72 11.41
N ALA A 222 11.45 -9.73 10.77
CA ALA A 222 12.43 -10.59 11.42
C ALA A 222 13.68 -9.81 11.86
N GLU A 223 14.07 -8.80 11.11
CA GLU A 223 15.19 -7.88 11.39
C GLU A 223 14.79 -6.67 12.24
N GLU A 224 13.52 -6.57 12.63
CA GLU A 224 12.98 -5.45 13.41
C GLU A 224 13.17 -4.08 12.74
N ARG A 225 13.15 -4.06 11.40
CA ARG A 225 13.25 -2.81 10.61
C ARG A 225 11.96 -2.00 10.73
N PHE A 226 12.08 -0.70 10.99
CA PHE A 226 10.94 0.23 10.91
C PHE A 226 10.54 0.48 9.47
N LEU A 227 11.47 0.94 8.62
CA LEU A 227 11.19 1.26 7.22
C LEU A 227 11.50 0.07 6.31
N ILE A 228 10.46 -0.47 5.69
CA ILE A 228 10.55 -1.60 4.76
C ILE A 228 10.30 -1.07 3.35
N LEU A 229 11.32 -1.17 2.50
CA LEU A 229 11.29 -0.72 1.11
C LEU A 229 11.41 -1.94 0.19
N PRO A 230 10.29 -2.51 -0.29
CA PRO A 230 10.34 -3.60 -1.26
C PRO A 230 11.06 -3.22 -2.56
N HIS A 231 11.02 -1.94 -2.92
CA HIS A 231 11.74 -1.33 -4.03
C HIS A 231 12.93 -0.54 -3.47
N PRO A 232 14.15 -1.07 -3.53
CA PRO A 232 15.33 -0.43 -2.91
C PRO A 232 15.64 0.95 -3.52
N GLU A 233 15.28 1.20 -4.77
CA GLU A 233 15.44 2.49 -5.44
C GLU A 233 14.66 3.63 -4.78
N VAL A 234 13.60 3.34 -4.03
CA VAL A 234 12.83 4.35 -3.28
C VAL A 234 13.74 5.09 -2.29
N LEU A 235 14.70 4.40 -1.67
CA LEU A 235 15.65 5.04 -0.76
C LEU A 235 16.52 6.07 -1.47
N GLU A 236 16.96 5.77 -2.69
CA GLU A 236 17.75 6.69 -3.50
C GLU A 236 16.93 7.91 -3.93
N TYR A 237 15.68 7.70 -4.34
CA TYR A 237 14.77 8.80 -4.69
C TYR A 237 14.49 9.70 -3.49
N TRP A 238 14.30 9.12 -2.32
CA TRP A 238 14.08 9.85 -1.09
C TRP A 238 15.31 10.67 -0.66
N ARG A 239 16.51 10.10 -0.77
CA ARG A 239 17.77 10.82 -0.56
C ARG A 239 17.92 12.02 -1.51
N ARG A 240 17.60 11.85 -2.78
CA ARG A 240 17.58 12.95 -3.77
C ARG A 240 16.59 14.05 -3.41
N LYS A 241 15.40 13.65 -2.97
CA LYS A 241 14.37 14.61 -2.50
C LYS A 241 14.87 15.45 -1.33
N THR A 242 15.48 14.83 -0.33
CA THR A 242 15.92 15.51 0.88
C THR A 242 17.24 16.29 0.71
N SER A 243 18.09 15.92 -0.24
CA SER A 243 19.35 16.63 -0.49
C SER A 243 19.16 17.96 -1.24
N ASP A 244 18.20 18.06 -2.14
CA ASP A 244 17.87 19.27 -2.89
C ASP A 244 16.38 19.24 -3.29
N TYR A 245 15.55 19.82 -2.43
CA TYR A 245 14.10 19.74 -2.55
C TYR A 245 13.57 20.47 -3.79
N ASP A 246 14.12 21.65 -4.11
CA ASP A 246 13.69 22.44 -5.27
C ASP A 246 14.05 21.78 -6.60
N ARG A 247 15.25 21.23 -6.68
CA ARG A 247 15.69 20.44 -7.85
C ARG A 247 14.82 19.21 -8.03
N TRP A 248 14.47 18.52 -6.93
CA TRP A 248 13.59 17.36 -6.98
C TRP A 248 12.19 17.73 -7.46
N LEU A 249 11.58 18.81 -6.92
CA LEU A 249 10.28 19.32 -7.38
C LEU A 249 10.30 19.71 -8.86
N ALA A 250 11.39 20.33 -9.32
CA ALA A 250 11.57 20.62 -10.75
C ALA A 250 11.60 19.35 -11.61
N GLY A 251 12.21 18.27 -11.09
CA GLY A 251 12.20 16.93 -11.71
C GLY A 251 10.79 16.35 -11.80
N MET A 252 10.04 16.40 -10.70
CA MET A 252 8.66 15.90 -10.65
C MET A 252 7.72 16.66 -11.59
N ARG A 253 7.90 17.98 -11.73
CA ARG A 253 7.15 18.77 -12.72
C ARG A 253 7.46 18.35 -14.16
N ARG A 254 8.71 17.97 -14.46
CA ARG A 254 9.05 17.42 -15.80
C ARG A 254 8.42 16.06 -16.03
N LEU A 255 8.49 15.17 -15.03
CA LEU A 255 7.86 13.85 -15.11
C LEU A 255 6.34 13.97 -15.31
N ARG A 256 5.67 14.84 -14.55
CA ARG A 256 4.23 15.10 -14.72
C ARG A 256 3.89 15.48 -16.15
N ARG A 257 4.61 16.45 -16.74
CA ARG A 257 4.38 16.84 -18.14
C ARG A 257 4.58 15.69 -19.13
N ALA A 258 5.56 14.83 -18.87
CA ALA A 258 5.83 13.70 -19.75
C ALA A 258 4.72 12.64 -19.74
N VAL A 259 4.13 12.36 -18.56
CA VAL A 259 3.05 11.36 -18.43
C VAL A 259 1.66 11.91 -18.78
N GLU A 260 1.46 13.23 -18.72
CA GLU A 260 0.21 13.90 -19.10
C GLU A 260 0.16 14.27 -20.61
N SER A 261 1.31 14.30 -21.30
CA SER A 261 1.34 14.56 -22.74
C SER A 261 0.88 13.31 -23.49
N PRO A 262 -0.14 13.38 -24.35
CA PRO A 262 -0.49 12.25 -25.20
C PRO A 262 0.73 11.88 -26.05
N ALA A 263 1.06 10.60 -26.12
CA ALA A 263 2.03 10.11 -27.07
C ALA A 263 1.60 10.56 -28.47
N THR A 264 2.33 11.48 -29.07
CA THR A 264 2.13 11.85 -30.46
C THR A 264 2.37 10.60 -31.30
N GLU A 265 1.27 9.98 -31.76
CA GLU A 265 1.29 9.08 -32.91
C GLU A 265 1.77 9.89 -34.13
N ASP A 266 3.06 10.09 -34.27
CA ASP A 266 3.67 10.51 -35.51
C ASP A 266 4.99 9.78 -35.73
N ARG A 267 4.84 8.53 -36.20
CA ARG A 267 5.81 7.88 -37.07
C ARG A 267 5.09 7.37 -38.29
N ARG A 268 4.63 8.29 -39.14
CA ARG A 268 4.40 7.92 -40.54
C ARG A 268 5.79 7.76 -41.20
N PRO A 269 6.14 6.58 -41.69
CA PRO A 269 7.33 6.45 -42.52
C PRO A 269 7.05 7.20 -43.83
N GLY A 270 7.91 8.16 -44.12
CA GLY A 270 7.83 8.97 -45.33
C GLY A 270 7.65 8.15 -46.59
N GLY A 271 6.50 8.29 -47.20
CA GLY A 271 6.25 7.81 -48.56
C GLY A 271 7.16 8.59 -49.51
N ARG A 272 8.18 7.93 -50.04
CA ARG A 272 8.95 8.41 -51.20
C ARG A 272 8.01 8.44 -52.38
N GLY A 273 7.60 9.63 -52.79
CA GLY A 273 6.91 9.89 -54.04
C GLY A 273 7.80 9.49 -55.21
N GLY A 274 7.42 8.41 -55.89
CA GLY A 274 7.97 8.07 -57.20
C GLY A 274 7.47 9.09 -58.23
N ARG A 275 8.39 9.86 -58.81
CA ARG A 275 8.16 10.60 -60.05
C ARG A 275 7.97 9.58 -61.16
N ALA A 276 6.76 9.50 -61.70
CA ALA A 276 6.50 8.87 -63.00
C ALA A 276 6.68 9.94 -64.09
N ASP A 277 7.66 9.71 -64.90
CA ASP A 277 7.98 10.40 -66.14
C ASP A 277 6.88 10.04 -67.15
N GLN A 278 6.20 11.02 -67.73
CA GLN A 278 5.38 10.83 -68.91
C GLN A 278 5.94 11.65 -70.03
N HIS A 279 6.70 10.97 -70.87
CA HIS A 279 7.07 11.42 -72.18
C HIS A 279 5.99 11.10 -73.25
N ARG A 280 5.58 12.14 -73.95
CA ARG A 280 5.19 12.22 -75.36
C ARG A 280 4.43 11.06 -76.01
N GLN A 281 3.31 11.32 -76.62
CA GLN A 281 3.16 11.34 -78.10
C GLN A 281 1.72 11.69 -78.50
N ARG A 282 1.70 12.72 -79.44
CA ARG A 282 0.76 13.11 -80.50
C ARG A 282 -0.57 13.72 -80.15
#